data_2a7d684279057046f826179cb395703a
#
_entry.id   2a7d684279057046f826179cb395703a
#
_cell.length_a   1.000
_cell.length_b   1.000
_cell.length_c   1.000
_cell.angle_alpha   90.00
_cell.angle_beta   90.00
_cell.angle_gamma   90.00
#
_symmetry.space_group_name_H-M   'P 1'
#
loop_
_entity.id
_entity.type
_entity.pdbx_description
1 polymer ?
#
loop_
_entity_poly.entity_id
_entity_poly.type
_entity_poly.pdbx_seq_one_letter_code
_entity_poly.pdbx_strand_id
1 'polypeptide(L)'
;MQSSLSRFVAGLAVATMFAVAPVALAQAKPCTTCGVVESIRYVEQAGQASGLGMVAGGVVGGVLGHQIGSGRGNTVATVAGAAGGAYAGNQIEKSKNKKSYYAVTVKLDNGKTQTLTMGGPPTAKEGERVKILDGNRIALITN
;
A
#
# COMPACT_ATOMS: atom_id res chain seq x y z
N MET A 1 89.94 -46.30 3.20
CA MET A 1 89.38 -47.60 3.60
C MET A 1 87.89 -47.39 3.75
N GLN A 2 87.20 -48.03 2.90
CA GLN A 2 85.92 -48.70 3.00
C GLN A 2 84.72 -47.80 3.23
N SER A 3 83.96 -47.65 2.24
CA SER A 3 82.84 -48.52 1.74
C SER A 3 81.65 -48.42 2.65
N SER A 4 80.51 -48.17 2.24
CA SER A 4 79.74 -48.88 1.28
C SER A 4 78.26 -48.54 1.45
N LEU A 5 77.59 -48.52 0.37
CA LEU A 5 76.24 -48.96 0.14
C LEU A 5 75.09 -48.20 0.87
N SER A 6 74.49 -47.30 0.17
CA SER A 6 73.39 -47.70 -0.68
C SER A 6 72.25 -48.36 0.11
N ARG A 7 71.16 -47.67 0.11
CA ARG A 7 69.88 -48.36 -0.23
C ARG A 7 68.79 -47.35 -0.52
N PHE A 8 68.51 -47.31 -1.78
CA PHE A 8 67.29 -46.71 -2.32
C PHE A 8 66.09 -47.28 -1.64
N VAL A 9 65.30 -46.42 -1.02
CA VAL A 9 63.89 -46.70 -0.76
C VAL A 9 63.11 -45.59 -1.45
N ALA A 10 62.65 -45.93 -2.62
CA ALA A 10 61.65 -45.15 -3.32
C ALA A 10 60.32 -45.22 -2.55
N GLY A 11 60.06 -44.19 -1.79
CA GLY A 11 58.74 -43.99 -1.17
C GLY A 11 57.88 -43.20 -2.16
N LEU A 12 56.97 -43.89 -2.82
CA LEU A 12 55.95 -43.34 -3.70
C LEU A 12 54.92 -42.60 -2.83
N ALA A 13 55.16 -41.31 -2.59
CA ALA A 13 54.17 -40.47 -1.95
C ALA A 13 53.12 -40.08 -2.99
N VAL A 14 52.01 -40.85 -3.04
CA VAL A 14 50.78 -40.43 -3.77
C VAL A 14 50.17 -39.30 -3.02
N ALA A 15 50.53 -38.08 -3.43
CA ALA A 15 49.83 -36.87 -2.96
C ALA A 15 48.47 -36.80 -3.66
N THR A 16 47.43 -37.31 -3.05
CA THR A 16 46.04 -37.04 -3.45
C THR A 16 45.74 -35.60 -3.16
N MET A 17 45.90 -34.73 -4.14
CA MET A 17 45.38 -33.38 -4.14
C MET A 17 43.84 -33.46 -4.16
N PHE A 18 43.21 -33.36 -3.01
CA PHE A 18 41.82 -33.02 -2.94
C PHE A 18 41.63 -31.60 -3.48
N ALA A 19 41.21 -31.49 -4.72
CA ALA A 19 40.73 -30.24 -5.28
C ALA A 19 39.41 -29.87 -4.59
N VAL A 20 39.49 -29.07 -3.53
CA VAL A 20 38.34 -28.42 -2.94
C VAL A 20 37.90 -27.36 -3.95
N ALA A 21 36.92 -27.69 -4.78
CA ALA A 21 36.28 -26.73 -5.64
C ALA A 21 35.60 -25.66 -4.76
N PRO A 22 35.88 -24.37 -4.92
CA PRO A 22 35.17 -23.34 -4.22
C PRO A 22 33.70 -23.41 -4.64
N VAL A 23 32.83 -23.75 -3.71
CA VAL A 23 31.38 -23.61 -3.89
C VAL A 23 31.14 -22.08 -3.98
N ALA A 24 31.00 -21.59 -5.19
CA ALA A 24 30.57 -20.21 -5.42
C ALA A 24 29.14 -20.10 -4.87
N LEU A 25 29.03 -19.63 -3.63
CA LEU A 25 27.77 -19.17 -3.07
C LEU A 25 27.32 -18.01 -3.97
N ALA A 26 26.38 -18.31 -4.86
CA ALA A 26 25.71 -17.28 -5.63
C ALA A 26 25.07 -16.31 -4.65
N GLN A 27 25.72 -15.19 -4.40
CA GLN A 27 25.16 -14.10 -3.59
C GLN A 27 23.99 -13.54 -4.37
N ALA A 28 22.79 -13.99 -4.03
CA ALA A 28 21.57 -13.39 -4.52
C ALA A 28 21.63 -11.88 -4.18
N LYS A 29 21.57 -11.03 -5.19
CA LYS A 29 21.60 -9.57 -5.01
C LYS A 29 20.52 -9.21 -3.99
N PRO A 30 20.84 -8.48 -2.92
CA PRO A 30 19.85 -8.10 -1.92
C PRO A 30 18.74 -7.31 -2.59
N CYS A 31 17.53 -7.79 -2.45
CA CYS A 31 16.36 -7.11 -3.00
C CYS A 31 16.02 -5.90 -2.12
N THR A 32 16.34 -4.69 -2.58
CA THR A 32 16.11 -3.46 -1.82
C THR A 32 14.65 -3.06 -1.71
N THR A 33 13.79 -3.62 -2.57
CA THR A 33 12.35 -3.36 -2.65
C THR A 33 11.52 -4.55 -2.18
N CYS A 34 12.16 -5.59 -1.62
CA CYS A 34 11.47 -6.74 -1.05
C CYS A 34 11.23 -6.53 0.45
N GLY A 35 10.15 -7.11 0.94
CA GLY A 35 9.78 -7.04 2.33
C GLY A 35 8.59 -7.93 2.66
N VAL A 36 8.09 -7.78 3.88
CA VAL A 36 6.93 -8.49 4.38
C VAL A 36 5.81 -7.50 4.64
N VAL A 37 4.58 -7.86 4.28
CA VAL A 37 3.40 -7.05 4.58
C VAL A 37 3.15 -7.09 6.08
N GLU A 38 3.28 -5.95 6.74
CA GLU A 38 3.08 -5.82 8.19
C GLU A 38 1.62 -5.59 8.54
N SER A 39 0.93 -4.75 7.76
CA SER A 39 -0.50 -4.48 7.96
C SER A 39 -1.19 -4.00 6.68
N ILE A 40 -2.48 -4.31 6.59
CA ILE A 40 -3.37 -3.85 5.52
C ILE A 40 -4.56 -3.16 6.17
N ARG A 41 -4.73 -1.87 5.91
CA ARG A 41 -5.84 -1.08 6.44
C ARG A 41 -6.70 -0.54 5.32
N TYR A 42 -7.99 -0.78 5.41
CA TYR A 42 -8.96 -0.07 4.57
C TYR A 42 -9.24 1.30 5.19
N VAL A 43 -9.02 2.35 4.42
CA VAL A 43 -9.23 3.73 4.84
C VAL A 43 -10.31 4.35 3.96
N GLU A 44 -11.38 4.80 4.59
CA GLU A 44 -12.41 5.60 3.94
C GLU A 44 -12.20 7.06 4.31
N GLN A 45 -11.84 7.86 3.33
CA GLN A 45 -11.66 9.29 3.49
C GLN A 45 -12.98 9.99 3.20
N ALA A 46 -13.47 10.77 4.15
CA ALA A 46 -14.64 11.60 3.96
C ALA A 46 -14.43 12.53 2.74
N GLY A 47 -15.43 12.58 1.88
CA GLY A 47 -15.41 13.46 0.72
C GLY A 47 -15.39 14.93 1.15
N GLN A 48 -14.66 15.74 0.40
CA GLN A 48 -14.73 17.17 0.54
C GLN A 48 -15.90 17.68 -0.29
N ALA A 49 -16.66 18.63 0.29
CA ALA A 49 -17.70 19.35 -0.40
C ALA A 49 -17.11 20.63 -0.99
N SER A 50 -17.37 20.90 -2.26
CA SER A 50 -17.00 22.14 -2.93
C SER A 50 -17.99 23.28 -2.63
N GLY A 51 -19.10 22.94 -2.01
CA GLY A 51 -20.20 23.85 -1.72
C GLY A 51 -21.27 23.90 -2.80
N LEU A 52 -21.04 23.28 -3.94
CA LEU A 52 -22.04 23.23 -5.02
C LEU A 52 -23.32 22.54 -4.59
N GLY A 53 -23.21 21.43 -3.85
CA GLY A 53 -24.37 20.72 -3.29
C GLY A 53 -25.12 21.59 -2.29
N MET A 54 -24.43 22.39 -1.50
CA MET A 54 -25.05 23.32 -0.55
C MET A 54 -25.84 24.41 -1.27
N VAL A 55 -25.24 25.05 -2.30
CA VAL A 55 -25.89 26.08 -3.08
C VAL A 55 -27.09 25.53 -3.84
N ALA A 56 -26.91 24.43 -4.56
CA ALA A 56 -28.00 23.78 -5.32
C ALA A 56 -29.14 23.33 -4.39
N GLY A 57 -28.80 22.67 -3.28
CA GLY A 57 -29.79 22.23 -2.29
C GLY A 57 -30.52 23.40 -1.62
N GLY A 58 -29.81 24.50 -1.32
CA GLY A 58 -30.40 25.71 -0.76
C GLY A 58 -31.40 26.38 -1.71
N VAL A 59 -31.05 26.50 -3.00
CA VAL A 59 -31.95 27.05 -4.02
C VAL A 59 -33.18 26.19 -4.20
N VAL A 60 -33.02 24.87 -4.39
CA VAL A 60 -34.17 23.96 -4.54
C VAL A 60 -35.04 23.93 -3.27
N GLY A 61 -34.42 23.84 -2.10
CA GLY A 61 -35.14 23.85 -0.83
C GLY A 61 -35.86 25.17 -0.57
N GLY A 62 -35.27 26.31 -0.94
CA GLY A 62 -35.91 27.63 -0.86
C GLY A 62 -37.12 27.76 -1.79
N VAL A 63 -37.00 27.30 -3.04
CA VAL A 63 -38.11 27.31 -4.00
C VAL A 63 -39.26 26.43 -3.53
N LEU A 64 -38.96 25.21 -3.07
CA LEU A 64 -39.99 24.31 -2.52
C LEU A 64 -40.63 24.90 -1.25
N GLY A 65 -39.80 25.47 -0.35
CA GLY A 65 -40.28 26.11 0.86
C GLY A 65 -41.20 27.31 0.56
N HIS A 66 -40.90 28.06 -0.51
CA HIS A 66 -41.73 29.20 -0.94
C HIS A 66 -43.12 28.75 -1.43
N GLN A 67 -43.27 27.55 -1.93
CA GLN A 67 -44.57 26.99 -2.38
C GLN A 67 -45.42 26.51 -1.22
N ILE A 68 -44.87 26.38 -0.04
CA ILE A 68 -45.55 25.91 1.16
C ILE A 68 -45.96 27.11 2.04
N GLY A 69 -47.24 27.36 2.09
CA GLY A 69 -47.81 28.38 2.95
C GLY A 69 -48.08 29.72 2.25
N SER A 70 -48.80 30.60 2.94
CA SER A 70 -49.14 31.97 2.53
C SER A 70 -48.82 32.97 3.63
N GLY A 71 -48.47 34.18 3.27
CA GLY A 71 -48.13 35.25 4.20
C GLY A 71 -46.83 35.00 4.99
N ARG A 72 -46.85 35.28 6.29
CA ARG A 72 -45.66 35.13 7.18
C ARG A 72 -45.17 33.69 7.27
N GLY A 73 -46.02 32.67 7.10
CA GLY A 73 -45.63 31.27 7.06
C GLY A 73 -44.75 30.91 5.88
N ASN A 74 -44.98 31.51 4.73
CA ASN A 74 -44.16 31.32 3.52
C ASN A 74 -42.69 31.71 3.75
N THR A 75 -42.45 32.84 4.42
CA THR A 75 -41.04 33.27 4.70
C THR A 75 -40.32 32.28 5.59
N VAL A 76 -40.99 31.75 6.64
CA VAL A 76 -40.37 30.76 7.52
C VAL A 76 -40.13 29.46 6.78
N ALA A 77 -41.07 28.99 5.98
CA ALA A 77 -40.92 27.76 5.15
C ALA A 77 -39.82 27.90 4.13
N THR A 78 -39.67 29.07 3.50
CA THR A 78 -38.57 29.33 2.52
C THR A 78 -37.20 29.29 3.19
N VAL A 79 -37.03 29.93 4.34
CA VAL A 79 -35.77 29.94 5.10
C VAL A 79 -35.43 28.54 5.63
N ALA A 80 -36.39 27.84 6.19
CA ALA A 80 -36.20 26.46 6.68
C ALA A 80 -35.86 25.51 5.51
N GLY A 81 -36.58 25.65 4.38
CA GLY A 81 -36.32 24.85 3.16
C GLY A 81 -34.93 25.12 2.57
N ALA A 82 -34.51 26.39 2.51
CA ALA A 82 -33.18 26.73 2.02
C ALA A 82 -32.07 26.20 2.94
N ALA A 83 -32.23 26.34 4.27
CA ALA A 83 -31.25 25.83 5.24
C ALA A 83 -31.20 24.28 5.24
N GLY A 84 -32.33 23.62 5.26
CA GLY A 84 -32.43 22.16 5.22
C GLY A 84 -31.89 21.59 3.89
N GLY A 85 -32.25 22.21 2.76
CA GLY A 85 -31.76 21.85 1.43
C GLY A 85 -30.26 22.05 1.27
N ALA A 86 -29.71 23.15 1.80
CA ALA A 86 -28.27 23.40 1.79
C ALA A 86 -27.52 22.34 2.61
N TYR A 87 -28.02 22.01 3.79
CA TYR A 87 -27.42 20.96 4.62
C TYR A 87 -27.46 19.60 3.93
N ALA A 88 -28.62 19.18 3.42
CA ALA A 88 -28.81 17.92 2.73
C ALA A 88 -27.92 17.83 1.47
N GLY A 89 -27.90 18.89 0.67
CA GLY A 89 -27.07 18.99 -0.54
C GLY A 89 -25.57 18.87 -0.23
N ASN A 90 -25.10 19.50 0.85
CA ASN A 90 -23.72 19.38 1.31
C ASN A 90 -23.37 17.95 1.74
N GLN A 91 -24.28 17.25 2.43
CA GLN A 91 -24.07 15.86 2.86
C GLN A 91 -24.05 14.89 1.67
N ILE A 92 -24.92 15.10 0.69
CA ILE A 92 -24.95 14.30 -0.54
C ILE A 92 -23.65 14.51 -1.32
N GLU A 93 -23.16 15.73 -1.43
CA GLU A 93 -21.90 16.03 -2.10
C GLU A 93 -20.71 15.34 -1.39
N LYS A 94 -20.61 15.45 -0.07
CA LYS A 94 -19.60 14.75 0.74
C LYS A 94 -19.66 13.24 0.56
N SER A 95 -20.86 12.67 0.53
CA SER A 95 -21.06 11.23 0.35
C SER A 95 -20.60 10.75 -1.03
N LYS A 96 -20.90 11.53 -2.08
CA LYS A 96 -20.48 11.19 -3.46
C LYS A 96 -18.98 11.35 -3.68
N ASN A 97 -18.33 12.26 -2.98
CA ASN A 97 -16.90 12.54 -3.10
C ASN A 97 -16.03 11.71 -2.16
N LYS A 98 -16.61 10.73 -1.46
CA LYS A 98 -15.83 9.80 -0.63
C LYS A 98 -14.80 9.05 -1.46
N LYS A 99 -13.60 8.96 -0.94
CA LYS A 99 -12.52 8.16 -1.51
C LYS A 99 -12.16 7.06 -0.54
N SER A 100 -11.97 5.86 -1.06
CA SER A 100 -11.49 4.74 -0.27
C SER A 100 -10.21 4.20 -0.88
N TYR A 101 -9.30 3.76 -0.03
CA TYR A 101 -8.04 3.16 -0.44
C TYR A 101 -7.56 2.16 0.61
N TYR A 102 -6.68 1.29 0.19
CA TYR A 102 -5.97 0.39 1.07
C TYR A 102 -4.59 0.97 1.38
N ALA A 103 -4.30 1.16 2.65
CA ALA A 103 -2.97 1.48 3.13
C ALA A 103 -2.25 0.17 3.50
N VAL A 104 -1.28 -0.21 2.69
CA VAL A 104 -0.48 -1.42 2.88
C VAL A 104 0.88 -1.03 3.43
N THR A 105 1.16 -1.45 4.64
CA THR A 105 2.45 -1.20 5.30
C THR A 105 3.36 -2.40 5.07
N VAL A 106 4.49 -2.17 4.43
CA VAL A 106 5.49 -3.20 4.13
C VAL A 106 6.77 -2.89 4.89
N LYS A 107 7.23 -3.86 5.67
CA LYS A 107 8.55 -3.84 6.30
C LYS A 107 9.57 -4.42 5.34
N LEU A 108 10.46 -3.58 4.83
CA LEU A 108 11.50 -3.96 3.88
C LEU A 108 12.62 -4.75 4.56
N ASP A 109 13.32 -5.57 3.79
CA ASP A 109 14.47 -6.37 4.28
C ASP A 109 15.63 -5.50 4.78
N ASN A 110 15.69 -4.21 4.40
CA ASN A 110 16.64 -3.23 4.91
C ASN A 110 16.24 -2.61 6.27
N GLY A 111 15.15 -3.08 6.89
CA GLY A 111 14.63 -2.59 8.16
C GLY A 111 13.75 -1.35 8.08
N LYS A 112 13.59 -0.74 6.91
CA LYS A 112 12.70 0.40 6.71
C LYS A 112 11.25 -0.06 6.53
N THR A 113 10.33 0.74 7.00
CA THR A 113 8.89 0.53 6.77
C THR A 113 8.39 1.52 5.71
N GLN A 114 7.65 1.02 4.74
CA GLN A 114 7.06 1.83 3.68
C GLN A 114 5.57 1.57 3.60
N THR A 115 4.76 2.64 3.61
CA THR A 115 3.31 2.54 3.42
C THR A 115 2.95 2.89 1.98
N LEU A 116 2.21 2.00 1.34
CA LEU A 116 1.72 2.12 -0.02
C LEU A 116 0.22 2.36 0.00
N THR A 117 -0.25 3.26 -0.86
CA THR A 117 -1.69 3.55 -1.02
C THR A 117 -2.18 2.90 -2.30
N MET A 118 -3.14 1.99 -2.20
CA MET A 118 -3.70 1.25 -3.33
C MET A 118 -5.19 1.53 -3.46
N GLY A 119 -5.67 1.82 -4.67
CA GLY A 119 -7.08 2.09 -4.93
C GLY A 119 -7.99 0.87 -4.91
N GLY A 120 -7.43 -0.34 -4.86
CA GLY A 120 -8.15 -1.61 -4.79
C GLY A 120 -7.56 -2.55 -3.75
N PRO A 121 -8.23 -3.68 -3.47
CA PRO A 121 -7.74 -4.67 -2.52
C PRO A 121 -6.38 -5.20 -2.95
N PRO A 122 -5.39 -5.27 -2.04
CA PRO A 122 -4.08 -5.84 -2.34
C PRO A 122 -4.20 -7.34 -2.61
N THR A 123 -3.34 -7.84 -3.49
CA THR A 123 -3.28 -9.28 -3.82
C THR A 123 -2.60 -10.09 -2.70
N ALA A 124 -1.76 -9.42 -1.90
CA ALA A 124 -1.04 -10.03 -0.80
C ALA A 124 -1.82 -9.90 0.51
N LYS A 125 -1.57 -10.83 1.42
CA LYS A 125 -2.07 -10.85 2.80
C LYS A 125 -0.99 -10.38 3.77
N GLU A 126 -1.40 -10.06 5.00
CA GLU A 126 -0.47 -9.78 6.09
C GLU A 126 0.43 -11.00 6.36
N GLY A 127 1.71 -10.75 6.54
CA GLY A 127 2.74 -11.77 6.72
C GLY A 127 3.35 -12.33 5.43
N GLU A 128 2.81 -12.01 4.26
CA GLU A 128 3.35 -12.50 2.98
C GLU A 128 4.52 -11.65 2.48
N ARG A 129 5.46 -12.33 1.81
CA ARG A 129 6.59 -11.66 1.17
C ARG A 129 6.20 -11.05 -0.15
N VAL A 130 6.55 -9.78 -0.30
CA VAL A 130 6.21 -9.00 -1.48
C VAL A 130 7.40 -8.22 -2.01
N LYS A 131 7.35 -7.91 -3.28
CA LYS A 131 8.23 -6.94 -3.92
C LYS A 131 7.42 -5.71 -4.27
N ILE A 132 7.92 -4.55 -3.87
CA ILE A 132 7.34 -3.27 -4.26
C ILE A 132 7.76 -2.98 -5.69
N LEU A 133 6.77 -2.73 -6.53
CA LEU A 133 6.92 -2.33 -7.93
C LEU A 133 6.67 -0.82 -8.05
N ASP A 134 7.12 -0.25 -9.17
CA ASP A 134 6.84 1.15 -9.48
C ASP A 134 5.33 1.43 -9.55
N GLY A 135 4.93 2.63 -9.12
CA GLY A 135 3.53 3.04 -9.14
C GLY A 135 2.69 2.48 -8.00
N ASN A 136 3.25 2.29 -6.83
CA ASN A 136 2.52 1.89 -5.61
C ASN A 136 1.85 0.50 -5.69
N ARG A 137 2.44 -0.42 -6.45
CA ARG A 137 1.98 -1.80 -6.62
C ARG A 137 2.88 -2.77 -5.88
N ILE A 138 2.31 -3.88 -5.45
CA ILE A 138 3.04 -4.99 -4.85
C ILE A 138 2.86 -6.25 -5.70
N ALA A 139 3.90 -7.07 -5.76
CA ALA A 139 3.86 -8.41 -6.33
C ALA A 139 4.23 -9.43 -5.25
N LEU A 140 3.50 -10.52 -5.16
CA LEU A 140 3.85 -11.65 -4.31
C LEU A 140 5.16 -12.28 -4.77
N ILE A 141 6.03 -12.60 -3.83
CA ILE A 141 7.21 -13.43 -4.07
C ILE A 141 6.83 -14.84 -3.62
N THR A 142 6.52 -15.68 -4.60
CA THR A 142 6.35 -17.13 -4.36
C THR A 142 7.74 -17.76 -4.37
N ASN A 143 8.09 -18.41 -3.28
CA ASN A 143 9.32 -19.25 -3.20
C ASN A 143 9.12 -20.54 -3.96
#